data_d01dc3efbf21c0c06c65694e9fd8d6a4
#
_entry.id   d01dc3efbf21c0c06c65694e9fd8d6a4
#
_cell.length_a   1.000
_cell.length_b   1.000
_cell.length_c   1.000
_cell.angle_alpha   90.00
_cell.angle_beta   90.00
_cell.angle_gamma   90.00
#
_symmetry.space_group_name_H-M   'P 1'
#
loop_
_entity.id
_entity.type
_entity.pdbx_description
1 polymer ?
#
loop_
_entity_poly.entity_id
_entity_poly.type
_entity_poly.pdbx_seq_one_letter_code
_entity_poly.pdbx_strand_id
1 'polypeptide(L)'
;MLIFYFRKVLDCRAAEPNAAHLVLSRMEADGKLAGIVTQNIDGLHQKAGSRKVHEIHGSALRSYCVHCRTQYGPDYIFENQDPVPMCPKCGKMIRPDVTLYGEFLPHLAYDNAVGLMNTSDMLIIGGTSLAVGSAAQMAHLFHGRYLVIINKGPTKMEGKADLVFHESIGSVLSELYGDD
;
A
#
# COMPACT_ATOMS: atom_id res chain seq x y z
N MET A 1 -2.30 -6.86 -24.03
CA MET A 1 -2.20 -5.68 -23.13
C MET A 1 -1.97 -6.09 -21.67
N LEU A 2 -2.77 -6.97 -21.08
CA LEU A 2 -2.60 -7.42 -19.67
C LEU A 2 -1.20 -7.96 -19.35
N ILE A 3 -0.59 -8.78 -20.20
CA ILE A 3 0.70 -9.45 -19.95
C ILE A 3 1.87 -8.48 -19.91
N PHE A 4 1.91 -7.52 -20.84
CA PHE A 4 2.93 -6.47 -20.83
C PHE A 4 2.86 -5.70 -19.51
N TYR A 5 1.65 -5.40 -19.06
CA TYR A 5 1.42 -4.71 -17.80
C TYR A 5 1.93 -5.53 -16.61
N PHE A 6 1.63 -6.83 -16.55
CA PHE A 6 2.11 -7.71 -15.48
C PHE A 6 3.62 -7.84 -15.44
N ARG A 7 4.27 -8.11 -16.56
CA ARG A 7 5.72 -8.38 -16.61
C ARG A 7 6.59 -7.13 -16.53
N LYS A 8 6.09 -5.99 -17.01
CA LYS A 8 6.89 -4.75 -17.10
C LYS A 8 6.56 -3.72 -16.04
N VAL A 9 5.35 -3.72 -15.51
CA VAL A 9 4.86 -2.69 -14.58
C VAL A 9 4.69 -3.23 -13.17
N LEU A 10 4.24 -4.48 -13.02
CA LEU A 10 3.91 -5.06 -11.71
C LEU A 10 5.01 -5.92 -11.10
N ASP A 11 6.07 -6.30 -11.84
CA ASP A 11 7.16 -7.08 -11.25
C ASP A 11 8.03 -6.20 -10.35
N CYS A 12 7.67 -6.21 -9.07
CA CYS A 12 8.36 -5.49 -8.00
C CYS A 12 9.24 -6.39 -7.12
N ARG A 13 9.47 -7.64 -7.51
CA ARG A 13 10.22 -8.63 -6.68
C ARG A 13 11.63 -8.18 -6.33
N ALA A 14 12.29 -7.45 -7.22
CA ALA A 14 13.66 -6.93 -7.00
C ALA A 14 13.70 -5.61 -6.21
N ALA A 15 12.55 -5.00 -5.91
CA ALA A 15 12.51 -3.75 -5.17
C ALA A 15 12.87 -3.98 -3.69
N GLU A 16 13.60 -3.01 -3.12
CA GLU A 16 14.00 -3.03 -1.72
C GLU A 16 13.31 -1.91 -0.93
N PRO A 17 13.02 -2.15 0.37
CA PRO A 17 12.51 -1.12 1.24
C PRO A 17 13.44 0.09 1.33
N ASN A 18 12.89 1.28 1.28
CA ASN A 18 13.64 2.52 1.53
C ASN A 18 13.57 2.93 3.01
N ALA A 19 14.26 4.02 3.37
CA ALA A 19 14.33 4.52 4.75
C ALA A 19 12.95 4.71 5.39
N ALA A 20 11.94 5.20 4.65
CA ALA A 20 10.59 5.36 5.21
C ALA A 20 9.98 4.01 5.64
N HIS A 21 10.12 2.96 4.82
CA HIS A 21 9.60 1.63 5.17
C HIS A 21 10.26 1.08 6.44
N LEU A 22 11.59 1.25 6.57
CA LEU A 22 12.35 0.77 7.72
C LEU A 22 11.98 1.52 9.00
N VAL A 23 11.86 2.84 8.94
CA VAL A 23 11.44 3.67 10.08
C VAL A 23 10.02 3.31 10.52
N LEU A 24 9.07 3.18 9.60
CA LEU A 24 7.69 2.81 9.93
C LEU A 24 7.60 1.42 10.58
N SER A 25 8.40 0.46 10.10
CA SER A 25 8.49 -0.86 10.73
C SER A 25 8.99 -0.79 12.17
N ARG A 26 9.99 0.05 12.44
CA ARG A 26 10.53 0.29 13.78
C ARG A 26 9.50 0.98 14.68
N MET A 27 8.83 2.02 14.19
CA MET A 27 7.75 2.69 14.93
C MET A 27 6.63 1.71 15.31
N GLU A 28 6.31 0.75 14.44
CA GLU A 28 5.33 -0.29 14.75
C GLU A 28 5.84 -1.23 15.85
N ALA A 29 7.11 -1.67 15.78
CA ALA A 29 7.73 -2.53 16.78
C ALA A 29 7.77 -1.87 18.16
N ASP A 30 8.00 -0.55 18.22
CA ASP A 30 8.02 0.25 19.44
C ASP A 30 6.62 0.63 19.93
N GLY A 31 5.56 0.18 19.26
CA GLY A 31 4.18 0.47 19.64
C GLY A 31 3.74 1.92 19.40
N LYS A 32 4.51 2.69 18.61
CA LYS A 32 4.21 4.09 18.25
C LYS A 32 3.35 4.22 16.99
N LEU A 33 3.30 3.17 16.15
CA LEU A 33 2.50 3.12 14.95
C LEU A 33 1.41 2.05 15.08
N ALA A 34 0.15 2.47 14.99
CA ALA A 34 -1.00 1.57 15.11
C ALA A 34 -1.17 0.67 13.88
N GLY A 35 -0.79 1.16 12.69
CA GLY A 35 -0.82 0.41 11.44
C GLY A 35 -0.54 1.31 10.23
N ILE A 36 -0.42 0.70 9.08
CA ILE A 36 -0.14 1.34 7.79
C ILE A 36 -1.30 1.08 6.84
N VAL A 37 -1.81 2.12 6.22
CA VAL A 37 -2.75 2.04 5.09
C VAL A 37 -2.01 2.43 3.84
N THR A 38 -1.89 1.54 2.88
CA THR A 38 -1.13 1.79 1.66
C THR A 38 -1.95 1.57 0.39
N GLN A 39 -1.72 2.45 -0.59
CA GLN A 39 -2.18 2.28 -1.98
C GLN A 39 -1.19 1.46 -2.81
N ASN A 40 0.04 1.29 -2.31
CA ASN A 40 1.08 0.53 -3.02
C ASN A 40 0.76 -0.97 -2.99
N ILE A 41 1.19 -1.65 -4.05
CA ILE A 41 0.95 -3.08 -4.27
C ILE A 41 2.23 -3.91 -4.22
N ASP A 42 3.36 -3.29 -3.85
CA ASP A 42 4.72 -3.83 -3.95
C ASP A 42 5.15 -4.71 -2.77
N GLY A 43 4.42 -4.68 -1.64
CA GLY A 43 4.74 -5.45 -0.44
C GLY A 43 5.97 -4.94 0.33
N LEU A 44 6.48 -3.74 0.04
CA LEU A 44 7.72 -3.24 0.64
C LEU A 44 7.59 -2.93 2.14
N HIS A 45 6.40 -2.57 2.62
CA HIS A 45 6.16 -2.42 4.06
C HIS A 45 6.34 -3.74 4.80
N GLN A 46 5.78 -4.83 4.27
CA GLN A 46 5.92 -6.17 4.85
C GLN A 46 7.37 -6.65 4.73
N LYS A 47 8.04 -6.40 3.60
CA LYS A 47 9.46 -6.71 3.39
C LYS A 47 10.37 -5.97 4.39
N ALA A 48 9.99 -4.76 4.80
CA ALA A 48 10.68 -3.97 5.85
C ALA A 48 10.42 -4.49 7.27
N GLY A 49 9.45 -5.41 7.47
CA GLY A 49 9.11 -5.98 8.77
C GLY A 49 7.79 -5.50 9.38
N SER A 50 7.07 -4.55 8.74
CA SER A 50 5.75 -4.12 9.21
C SER A 50 4.73 -5.26 9.12
N ARG A 51 3.88 -5.40 10.14
CA ARG A 51 2.91 -6.49 10.29
C ARG A 51 1.47 -6.03 10.11
N LYS A 52 1.15 -4.81 10.53
CA LYS A 52 -0.20 -4.23 10.45
C LYS A 52 -0.31 -3.34 9.21
N VAL A 53 -0.27 -3.96 8.03
CA VAL A 53 -0.33 -3.28 6.72
C VAL A 53 -1.65 -3.59 6.03
N HIS A 54 -2.41 -2.55 5.71
CA HIS A 54 -3.70 -2.64 5.02
C HIS A 54 -3.53 -2.16 3.58
N GLU A 55 -3.39 -3.11 2.66
CA GLU A 55 -3.19 -2.91 1.22
C GLU A 55 -4.55 -2.65 0.55
N ILE A 56 -4.99 -1.39 0.51
CA ILE A 56 -6.33 -1.03 -0.01
C ILE A 56 -6.48 -1.22 -1.53
N HIS A 57 -5.39 -1.40 -2.24
CA HIS A 57 -5.38 -1.74 -3.67
C HIS A 57 -4.90 -3.18 -3.94
N GLY A 58 -4.80 -4.01 -2.90
CA GLY A 58 -4.31 -5.38 -3.02
C GLY A 58 -2.79 -5.48 -3.16
N SER A 59 -2.28 -6.53 -3.79
CA SER A 59 -0.85 -6.79 -3.93
C SER A 59 -0.51 -7.45 -5.26
N ALA A 60 0.58 -7.00 -5.89
CA ALA A 60 1.17 -7.63 -7.07
C ALA A 60 1.86 -8.97 -6.76
N LEU A 61 2.18 -9.20 -5.47
CA LEU A 61 2.84 -10.42 -5.01
C LEU A 61 1.87 -11.59 -4.77
N ARG A 62 0.59 -11.37 -4.93
CA ARG A 62 -0.46 -12.39 -4.82
C ARG A 62 -1.26 -12.47 -6.10
N SER A 63 -1.66 -13.67 -6.48
CA SER A 63 -2.54 -13.93 -7.62
C SER A 63 -3.53 -15.01 -7.30
N TYR A 64 -4.65 -15.04 -8.00
CA TYR A 64 -5.67 -16.07 -7.79
C TYR A 64 -6.37 -16.45 -9.10
N CYS A 65 -6.84 -17.70 -9.15
CA CYS A 65 -7.71 -18.15 -10.23
C CYS A 65 -9.09 -17.48 -10.12
N VAL A 66 -9.58 -16.88 -11.21
CA VAL A 66 -10.87 -16.20 -11.23
C VAL A 66 -12.06 -17.12 -10.95
N HIS A 67 -11.90 -18.43 -11.16
CA HIS A 67 -12.96 -19.43 -11.01
C HIS A 67 -12.86 -20.22 -9.71
N CYS A 68 -11.77 -20.98 -9.48
CA CYS A 68 -11.63 -21.84 -8.32
C CYS A 68 -10.96 -21.18 -7.12
N ARG A 69 -10.57 -19.90 -7.23
CA ARG A 69 -9.98 -19.08 -6.17
C ARG A 69 -8.66 -19.62 -5.60
N THR A 70 -8.06 -20.64 -6.21
CA THR A 70 -6.72 -21.11 -5.83
C THR A 70 -5.74 -19.95 -5.93
N GLN A 71 -4.96 -19.76 -4.89
CA GLN A 71 -3.94 -18.71 -4.81
C GLN A 71 -2.62 -19.17 -5.42
N TYR A 72 -1.88 -18.21 -5.97
CA TYR A 72 -0.56 -18.39 -6.60
C TYR A 72 0.36 -17.27 -6.17
N GLY A 73 1.62 -17.61 -5.93
CA GLY A 73 2.67 -16.64 -5.63
C GLY A 73 3.14 -15.87 -6.87
N PRO A 74 4.00 -14.84 -6.66
CA PRO A 74 4.49 -13.99 -7.74
C PRO A 74 5.28 -14.77 -8.80
N ASP A 75 6.08 -15.77 -8.42
CA ASP A 75 6.91 -16.53 -9.35
C ASP A 75 6.07 -17.24 -10.42
N TYR A 76 4.93 -17.82 -10.03
CA TYR A 76 4.03 -18.45 -10.99
C TYR A 76 3.57 -17.49 -12.10
N ILE A 77 3.39 -16.21 -11.79
CA ILE A 77 2.94 -15.20 -12.75
C ILE A 77 4.10 -14.65 -13.57
N PHE A 78 5.19 -14.27 -12.89
CA PHE A 78 6.28 -13.54 -13.52
C PHE A 78 7.23 -14.44 -14.32
N GLU A 79 7.31 -15.71 -13.98
CA GLU A 79 8.11 -16.72 -14.71
C GLU A 79 7.31 -17.46 -15.78
N ASN A 80 5.98 -17.38 -15.74
CA ASN A 80 5.14 -18.02 -16.75
C ASN A 80 5.35 -17.37 -18.13
N GLN A 81 5.61 -18.19 -19.17
CA GLN A 81 5.83 -17.74 -20.54
C GLN A 81 4.53 -17.50 -21.31
N ASP A 82 3.41 -18.01 -20.82
CA ASP A 82 2.12 -17.89 -21.51
C ASP A 82 1.61 -16.45 -21.52
N PRO A 83 0.96 -16.03 -22.58
CA PRO A 83 0.29 -14.73 -22.69
C PRO A 83 -0.72 -14.46 -21.58
N VAL A 84 -1.44 -15.45 -21.12
CA VAL A 84 -2.38 -15.39 -20.00
C VAL A 84 -2.12 -16.57 -19.10
N PRO A 85 -1.70 -16.38 -17.84
CA PRO A 85 -1.48 -17.48 -16.91
C PRO A 85 -2.78 -18.25 -16.67
N MET A 86 -2.73 -19.57 -16.82
CA MET A 86 -3.89 -20.44 -16.67
C MET A 86 -3.75 -21.31 -15.41
N CYS A 87 -4.86 -21.49 -14.72
CA CYS A 87 -4.92 -22.31 -13.51
C CYS A 87 -4.73 -23.80 -13.83
N PRO A 88 -3.71 -24.48 -13.30
CA PRO A 88 -3.48 -25.89 -13.57
C PRO A 88 -4.58 -26.80 -12.99
N LYS A 89 -5.38 -26.31 -12.03
CA LYS A 89 -6.47 -27.08 -11.42
C LYS A 89 -7.75 -27.09 -12.24
N CYS A 90 -8.09 -25.98 -12.89
CA CYS A 90 -9.41 -25.84 -13.56
C CYS A 90 -9.33 -25.21 -14.97
N GLY A 91 -8.16 -24.89 -15.48
CA GLY A 91 -7.97 -24.34 -16.82
C GLY A 91 -8.50 -22.91 -17.01
N LYS A 92 -8.85 -22.18 -15.94
CA LYS A 92 -9.35 -20.80 -16.03
C LYS A 92 -8.22 -19.81 -15.75
N MET A 93 -8.41 -18.54 -16.18
CA MET A 93 -7.44 -17.48 -16.05
C MET A 93 -7.03 -17.21 -14.61
N ILE A 94 -5.75 -16.93 -14.39
CA ILE A 94 -5.21 -16.40 -13.15
C ILE A 94 -5.00 -14.89 -13.32
N ARG A 95 -5.36 -14.12 -12.30
CA ARG A 95 -5.12 -12.69 -12.25
C ARG A 95 -4.41 -12.30 -10.95
N PRO A 96 -3.65 -11.18 -10.92
CA PRO A 96 -3.10 -10.65 -9.67
C PRO A 96 -4.22 -10.14 -8.77
N ASP A 97 -3.97 -10.16 -7.49
CA ASP A 97 -4.82 -9.64 -6.43
C ASP A 97 -4.66 -8.11 -6.31
N VAL A 98 -4.87 -7.41 -7.43
CA VAL A 98 -4.76 -5.94 -7.54
C VAL A 98 -6.11 -5.37 -7.92
N THR A 99 -6.54 -4.32 -7.22
CA THR A 99 -7.77 -3.59 -7.53
C THR A 99 -7.58 -2.74 -8.78
N LEU A 100 -8.38 -2.99 -9.79
CA LEU A 100 -8.40 -2.23 -11.05
C LEU A 100 -9.45 -1.12 -10.99
N TYR A 101 -9.34 -0.16 -11.93
CA TYR A 101 -10.36 0.88 -12.07
C TYR A 101 -11.75 0.28 -12.30
N GLY A 102 -12.73 0.75 -11.51
CA GLY A 102 -14.10 0.23 -11.54
C GLY A 102 -14.35 -0.98 -10.65
N GLU A 103 -13.33 -1.53 -9.99
CA GLU A 103 -13.49 -2.59 -8.99
C GLU A 103 -13.62 -2.02 -7.58
N PHE A 104 -14.30 -2.75 -6.71
CA PHE A 104 -14.40 -2.42 -5.29
C PHE A 104 -13.06 -2.69 -4.58
N LEU A 105 -12.76 -1.85 -3.59
CA LEU A 105 -11.62 -2.08 -2.71
C LEU A 105 -11.81 -3.39 -1.89
N PRO A 106 -10.71 -4.06 -1.49
CA PRO A 106 -10.79 -5.23 -0.62
C PRO A 106 -11.47 -4.86 0.71
N HIS A 107 -12.64 -5.43 0.98
CA HIS A 107 -13.48 -5.09 2.13
C HIS A 107 -12.71 -5.10 3.46
N LEU A 108 -11.99 -6.20 3.74
CA LEU A 108 -11.25 -6.32 5.00
C LEU A 108 -10.17 -5.25 5.17
N ALA A 109 -9.42 -4.96 4.10
CA ALA A 109 -8.38 -3.91 4.15
C ALA A 109 -9.01 -2.52 4.34
N TYR A 110 -10.15 -2.27 3.69
CA TYR A 110 -10.89 -1.03 3.81
C TYR A 110 -11.46 -0.84 5.23
N ASP A 111 -12.13 -1.86 5.77
CA ASP A 111 -12.75 -1.80 7.11
C ASP A 111 -11.69 -1.60 8.21
N ASN A 112 -10.56 -2.30 8.10
CA ASN A 112 -9.43 -2.13 9.02
C ASN A 112 -8.84 -0.71 8.93
N ALA A 113 -8.68 -0.18 7.71
CA ALA A 113 -8.21 1.19 7.49
C ALA A 113 -9.16 2.22 8.11
N VAL A 114 -10.48 2.06 7.93
CA VAL A 114 -11.49 2.90 8.59
C VAL A 114 -11.38 2.80 10.10
N GLY A 115 -11.17 1.59 10.64
CA GLY A 115 -10.93 1.38 12.07
C GLY A 115 -9.75 2.19 12.60
N LEU A 116 -8.63 2.19 11.87
CA LEU A 116 -7.44 3.02 12.21
C LEU A 116 -7.75 4.51 12.17
N MET A 117 -8.46 4.99 11.14
CA MET A 117 -8.83 6.42 11.03
C MET A 117 -9.68 6.88 12.23
N ASN A 118 -10.51 6.01 12.76
CA ASN A 118 -11.42 6.33 13.87
C ASN A 118 -10.76 6.24 15.25
N THR A 119 -9.65 5.52 15.38
CA THR A 119 -9.02 5.21 16.69
C THR A 119 -7.66 5.84 16.90
N SER A 120 -7.04 6.40 15.86
CA SER A 120 -5.72 7.02 15.94
C SER A 120 -5.79 8.47 16.37
N ASP A 121 -4.84 8.91 17.18
CA ASP A 121 -4.70 10.31 17.61
C ASP A 121 -4.01 11.15 16.54
N MET A 122 -3.14 10.54 15.74
CA MET A 122 -2.37 11.19 14.68
C MET A 122 -2.46 10.40 13.38
N LEU A 123 -2.67 11.12 12.27
CA LEU A 123 -2.55 10.61 10.92
C LEU A 123 -1.35 11.26 10.21
N ILE A 124 -0.44 10.44 9.71
CA ILE A 124 0.64 10.87 8.82
C ILE A 124 0.28 10.47 7.40
N ILE A 125 0.13 11.43 6.51
CA ILE A 125 -0.09 11.20 5.08
C ILE A 125 1.24 11.44 4.36
N GLY A 126 1.75 10.41 3.69
CA GLY A 126 3.04 10.48 3.03
C GLY A 126 3.06 9.96 1.59
N GLY A 127 3.86 10.61 0.72
CA GLY A 127 4.14 10.15 -0.63
C GLY A 127 2.93 10.06 -1.57
N THR A 128 1.89 10.86 -1.35
CA THR A 128 0.68 10.86 -2.17
C THR A 128 0.14 12.27 -2.39
N SER A 129 -0.29 12.56 -3.62
CA SER A 129 -0.97 13.83 -3.93
C SER A 129 -2.43 13.86 -3.45
N LEU A 130 -2.97 12.74 -2.94
CA LEU A 130 -4.40 12.55 -2.64
C LEU A 130 -5.31 12.84 -3.84
N ALA A 131 -4.81 12.68 -5.05
CA ALA A 131 -5.58 12.87 -6.28
C ALA A 131 -6.56 11.72 -6.54
N VAL A 132 -6.23 10.50 -6.06
CA VAL A 132 -7.08 9.31 -6.18
C VAL A 132 -8.14 9.33 -5.09
N GLY A 133 -9.41 9.24 -5.50
CA GLY A 133 -10.57 9.47 -4.63
C GLY A 133 -10.65 8.59 -3.39
N SER A 134 -10.25 7.31 -3.47
CA SER A 134 -10.33 6.36 -2.34
C SER A 134 -9.48 6.76 -1.15
N ALA A 135 -8.20 7.14 -1.37
CA ALA A 135 -7.34 7.58 -0.27
C ALA A 135 -7.75 8.93 0.30
N ALA A 136 -8.18 9.87 -0.56
CA ALA A 136 -8.69 11.15 -0.10
C ALA A 136 -9.96 10.97 0.74
N GLN A 137 -10.91 10.14 0.29
CA GLN A 137 -12.12 9.83 1.06
C GLN A 137 -11.79 9.21 2.42
N MET A 138 -10.84 8.28 2.46
CA MET A 138 -10.41 7.63 3.70
C MET A 138 -9.76 8.63 4.66
N ALA A 139 -8.88 9.51 4.17
CA ALA A 139 -8.26 10.55 4.99
C ALA A 139 -9.29 11.53 5.58
N HIS A 140 -10.42 11.75 4.92
CA HIS A 140 -11.54 12.57 5.46
C HIS A 140 -12.28 11.89 6.63
N LEU A 141 -12.13 10.60 6.84
CA LEU A 141 -12.70 9.88 7.99
C LEU A 141 -11.86 10.03 9.25
N PHE A 142 -10.67 10.60 9.15
CA PHE A 142 -9.83 10.86 10.31
C PHE A 142 -10.37 12.04 11.11
N HIS A 143 -10.57 11.81 12.41
CA HIS A 143 -11.04 12.81 13.39
C HIS A 143 -10.13 12.91 14.61
N GLY A 144 -8.92 12.35 14.52
CA GLY A 144 -7.92 12.45 15.57
C GLY A 144 -7.38 13.87 15.72
N ARG A 145 -6.43 14.04 16.62
CA ARG A 145 -5.94 15.34 17.05
C ARG A 145 -4.97 16.00 16.09
N TYR A 146 -4.11 15.19 15.40
CA TYR A 146 -3.02 15.72 14.59
C TYR A 146 -3.02 15.14 13.18
N LEU A 147 -3.01 16.00 12.19
CA LEU A 147 -2.83 15.64 10.79
C LEU A 147 -1.47 16.15 10.29
N VAL A 148 -0.60 15.25 9.89
CA VAL A 148 0.73 15.58 9.34
C VAL A 148 0.78 15.15 7.88
N ILE A 149 1.28 16.02 7.00
CA ILE A 149 1.50 15.72 5.58
C ILE A 149 2.99 15.80 5.26
N ILE A 150 3.52 14.72 4.67
CA ILE A 150 4.92 14.65 4.20
C ILE A 150 4.87 14.28 2.73
N ASN A 151 4.95 15.28 1.84
CA ASN A 151 4.88 15.05 0.41
C ASN A 151 5.66 16.11 -0.36
N LYS A 152 6.46 15.72 -1.37
CA LYS A 152 7.30 16.65 -2.15
C LYS A 152 6.50 17.73 -2.87
N GLY A 153 5.32 17.40 -3.33
CA GLY A 153 4.44 18.35 -4.03
C GLY A 153 3.21 18.69 -3.19
N PRO A 154 2.43 19.70 -3.60
CA PRO A 154 1.24 20.11 -2.88
C PRO A 154 0.15 19.01 -2.86
N THR A 155 -0.65 19.01 -1.80
CA THR A 155 -1.81 18.11 -1.65
C THR A 155 -3.08 18.90 -1.39
N LYS A 156 -4.25 18.31 -1.71
CA LYS A 156 -5.54 18.97 -1.49
C LYS A 156 -5.92 19.10 -0.02
N MET A 157 -5.20 18.46 0.89
CA MET A 157 -5.52 18.45 2.33
C MET A 157 -4.61 19.34 3.18
N GLU A 158 -3.63 20.04 2.60
CA GLU A 158 -2.71 20.91 3.35
C GLU A 158 -3.42 21.94 4.22
N GLY A 159 -4.50 22.53 3.73
CA GLY A 159 -5.28 23.49 4.50
C GLY A 159 -5.96 22.94 5.77
N LYS A 160 -5.94 21.60 5.98
CA LYS A 160 -6.44 20.93 7.17
C LYS A 160 -5.33 20.33 8.05
N ALA A 161 -4.09 20.33 7.55
CA ALA A 161 -2.96 19.73 8.25
C ALA A 161 -2.41 20.67 9.33
N ASP A 162 -2.03 20.08 10.46
CA ASP A 162 -1.30 20.78 11.53
C ASP A 162 0.17 21.02 11.14
N LEU A 163 0.77 20.08 10.40
CA LEU A 163 2.15 20.17 9.90
C LEU A 163 2.22 19.68 8.46
N VAL A 164 3.01 20.39 7.64
CA VAL A 164 3.29 20.04 6.24
C VAL A 164 4.77 20.11 5.98
N PHE A 165 5.33 19.03 5.42
CA PHE A 165 6.72 18.93 4.97
C PHE A 165 6.75 18.70 3.46
N HIS A 166 7.34 19.62 2.69
CA HIS A 166 7.54 19.46 1.25
C HIS A 166 8.87 18.75 0.94
N GLU A 167 9.05 17.60 1.57
CA GLU A 167 10.27 16.80 1.51
C GLU A 167 9.97 15.31 1.24
N SER A 168 11.03 14.51 1.13
CA SER A 168 10.86 13.06 1.01
C SER A 168 10.43 12.49 2.37
N ILE A 169 9.44 11.60 2.37
CA ILE A 169 8.98 10.96 3.60
C ILE A 169 10.11 10.18 4.29
N GLY A 170 11.04 9.58 3.52
CA GLY A 170 12.20 8.89 4.07
C GLY A 170 13.12 9.81 4.86
N SER A 171 13.40 11.01 4.32
CA SER A 171 14.28 12.00 5.00
C SER A 171 13.65 12.48 6.31
N VAL A 172 12.39 12.93 6.24
CA VAL A 172 11.68 13.45 7.43
C VAL A 172 11.55 12.39 8.52
N LEU A 173 11.11 11.18 8.17
CA LEU A 173 10.96 10.12 9.17
C LEU A 173 12.30 9.65 9.74
N SER A 174 13.38 9.62 8.95
CA SER A 174 14.71 9.26 9.45
C SER A 174 15.28 10.33 10.38
N GLU A 175 15.02 11.61 10.13
CA GLU A 175 15.43 12.70 11.02
C GLU A 175 14.67 12.67 12.36
N LEU A 176 13.35 12.39 12.30
CA LEU A 176 12.50 12.37 13.51
C LEU A 176 12.58 11.08 14.32
N TYR A 177 12.90 9.96 13.69
CA TYR A 177 12.87 8.63 14.29
C TYR A 177 14.01 7.72 13.79
N GLY A 178 15.08 8.31 13.29
CA GLY A 178 16.31 7.60 12.91
C GLY A 178 17.10 7.14 14.14
N ASP A 179 18.09 6.27 13.93
CA ASP A 179 19.07 5.95 14.96
C ASP A 179 19.99 7.18 15.16
N ASP A 180 20.18 7.59 16.41
CA ASP A 180 21.31 8.40 16.85
C ASP A 180 22.60 7.57 16.79
#